data_8ede66f0de71de497a2efb3d76431a35
#
_entry.id   8ede66f0de71de497a2efb3d76431a35
#
_cell.length_a   1.000
_cell.length_b   1.000
_cell.length_c   1.000
_cell.angle_alpha   90.00
_cell.angle_beta   90.00
_cell.angle_gamma   90.00
#
_symmetry.space_group_name_H-M   'P 1'
#
loop_
_entity.id
_entity.type
_entity.pdbx_description
1 polymer ?
#
loop_
_entity_poly.entity_id
_entity_poly.type
_entity_poly.pdbx_seq_one_letter_code
_entity_poly.pdbx_strand_id
1 'polypeptide(L)'
;MELLVKLSEELLSILVILAAAMPYIAGYIGLILLTLFVSRLVKKLLTPKQDFGSLKTVTFGDESAVNSNFAASVVSVLLVLILWGAFTGSKILPSFLHAPGPFRGNAEFTYTAETGDGLRDEARVKLIVHGIGEDIILPDLELGDGFAKNDVMAVKAYRTKLLKWDKNDEENRKMGAKIVAINGKPIEQGVAVYLENLRIALTPKGTLNVEPRKGWQMEPIWLPAPEAVWGRLIEISTQGFKNFPLLEHLGFSLFRVVVGFFIGAMVGIPLGYAMGLSDWFRGWFDPIVEFMRPVPPLALIPLVIIWAGIGEVGKVILLFLAALWIMAIAARAGVSGVKISKVHAAYSLGASRWQIMRFVVFPNSLPEIFTGARVAMGVCWGTVVAAELVAAEKGAGMMIMVASKFQQTDIVILGIILIGIIGFGIDMLMRWVERVMVPWKGRG
;
A
#
# COMPACT_ATOMS: atom_id res chain seq x y z
N MET A 1 27.33 -8.78 20.61
CA MET A 1 28.23 -7.96 19.79
C MET A 1 27.99 -8.17 18.30
N GLU A 2 27.91 -9.40 17.79
CA GLU A 2 27.61 -9.71 16.39
C GLU A 2 26.27 -9.13 15.85
N LEU A 3 25.21 -9.16 16.67
CA LEU A 3 23.90 -8.62 16.26
C LEU A 3 23.95 -7.10 16.06
N LEU A 4 24.70 -6.39 16.90
CA LEU A 4 24.86 -4.93 16.79
C LEU A 4 25.72 -4.55 15.57
N VAL A 5 26.74 -5.35 15.26
CA VAL A 5 27.55 -5.13 14.05
C VAL A 5 26.72 -5.36 12.79
N LYS A 6 25.92 -6.42 12.74
CA LYS A 6 25.04 -6.71 11.61
C LYS A 6 23.95 -5.66 11.41
N LEU A 7 23.36 -5.16 12.51
CA LEU A 7 22.40 -4.04 12.47
C LEU A 7 23.06 -2.73 11.99
N SER A 8 24.31 -2.47 12.39
CA SER A 8 25.03 -1.28 11.92
C SER A 8 25.39 -1.35 10.43
N GLU A 9 25.75 -2.53 9.93
CA GLU A 9 26.01 -2.75 8.49
C GLU A 9 24.74 -2.60 7.65
N GLU A 10 23.60 -3.14 8.11
CA GLU A 10 22.31 -2.95 7.44
C GLU A 10 21.86 -1.48 7.46
N LEU A 11 22.02 -0.78 8.59
CA LEU A 11 21.75 0.65 8.68
C LEU A 11 22.65 1.49 7.74
N LEU A 12 23.93 1.15 7.68
CA LEU A 12 24.87 1.82 6.77
C LEU A 12 24.48 1.59 5.30
N SER A 13 24.08 0.37 4.93
CA SER A 13 23.61 0.07 3.58
C SER A 13 22.35 0.87 3.20
N ILE A 14 21.40 1.00 4.12
CA ILE A 14 20.20 1.82 3.93
C ILE A 14 20.56 3.30 3.77
N LEU A 15 21.49 3.82 4.57
CA LEU A 15 21.95 5.21 4.46
C LEU A 15 22.66 5.50 3.13
N VAL A 16 23.47 4.56 2.62
CA VAL A 16 24.12 4.67 1.32
C VAL A 16 23.08 4.67 0.18
N ILE A 17 22.07 3.81 0.25
CA ILE A 17 20.97 3.77 -0.72
C ILE A 17 20.17 5.07 -0.67
N LEU A 18 19.85 5.59 0.51
CA LEU A 18 19.15 6.86 0.70
C LEU A 18 20.00 8.04 0.17
N ALA A 19 21.30 8.06 0.45
CA ALA A 19 22.19 9.12 -0.06
C ALA A 19 22.26 9.13 -1.60
N ALA A 20 22.32 7.95 -2.23
CA ALA A 20 22.29 7.81 -3.68
C ALA A 20 20.93 8.22 -4.27
N ALA A 21 19.83 8.07 -3.51
CA ALA A 21 18.48 8.47 -3.90
C ALA A 21 18.21 9.97 -3.68
N MET A 22 19.00 10.68 -2.87
CA MET A 22 18.75 12.07 -2.48
C MET A 22 18.52 13.05 -3.65
N PRO A 23 19.27 13.03 -4.77
CA PRO A 23 19.01 13.94 -5.89
C PRO A 23 17.61 13.77 -6.49
N TYR A 24 17.14 12.53 -6.59
CA TYR A 24 15.81 12.21 -7.12
C TYR A 24 14.72 12.57 -6.12
N ILE A 25 14.93 12.26 -4.84
CA ILE A 25 14.02 12.66 -3.75
C ILE A 25 13.90 14.20 -3.73
N ALA A 26 15.02 14.92 -3.82
CA ALA A 26 15.01 16.39 -3.89
C ALA A 26 14.28 16.90 -5.12
N GLY A 27 14.45 16.26 -6.29
CA GLY A 27 13.74 16.59 -7.51
C GLY A 27 12.22 16.42 -7.37
N TYR A 28 11.76 15.31 -6.77
CA TYR A 28 10.33 15.07 -6.54
C TYR A 28 9.76 15.97 -5.44
N ILE A 29 10.51 16.26 -4.38
CA ILE A 29 10.12 17.27 -3.39
C ILE A 29 9.99 18.64 -4.05
N GLY A 30 10.94 19.00 -4.91
CA GLY A 30 10.87 20.24 -5.71
C GLY A 30 9.63 20.31 -6.59
N LEU A 31 9.25 19.20 -7.24
CA LEU A 31 8.02 19.11 -8.04
C LEU A 31 6.76 19.28 -7.15
N ILE A 32 6.73 18.67 -5.97
CA ILE A 32 5.66 18.85 -5.00
C ILE A 32 5.54 20.31 -4.57
N LEU A 33 6.65 20.93 -4.20
CA LEU A 33 6.67 22.33 -3.79
C LEU A 33 6.26 23.27 -4.94
N LEU A 34 6.68 22.98 -6.16
CA LEU A 34 6.28 23.72 -7.35
C LEU A 34 4.78 23.62 -7.60
N THR A 35 4.20 22.41 -7.53
CA THR A 35 2.75 22.20 -7.69
C THR A 35 1.95 22.90 -6.61
N LEU A 36 2.40 22.88 -5.35
CA LEU A 36 1.80 23.64 -4.26
C LEU A 36 1.88 25.15 -4.48
N PHE A 37 3.02 25.64 -4.97
CA PHE A 37 3.18 27.05 -5.32
C PHE A 37 2.28 27.47 -6.46
N VAL A 38 2.26 26.70 -7.56
CA VAL A 38 1.37 26.95 -8.71
C VAL A 38 -0.09 26.91 -8.30
N SER A 39 -0.51 25.95 -7.47
CA SER A 39 -1.89 25.87 -6.96
C SER A 39 -2.28 27.09 -6.14
N ARG A 40 -1.34 27.66 -5.33
CA ARG A 40 -1.55 28.92 -4.60
C ARG A 40 -1.66 30.11 -5.55
N LEU A 41 -0.81 30.16 -6.58
CA LEU A 41 -0.82 31.22 -7.58
C LEU A 41 -2.14 31.22 -8.37
N VAL A 42 -2.58 30.06 -8.85
CA VAL A 42 -3.86 29.85 -9.56
C VAL A 42 -5.03 30.26 -8.67
N LYS A 43 -5.02 29.84 -7.38
CA LYS A 43 -6.03 30.30 -6.42
C LYS A 43 -6.04 31.80 -6.29
N LYS A 44 -4.89 32.46 -6.18
CA LYS A 44 -4.77 33.92 -6.06
C LYS A 44 -5.29 34.64 -7.31
N LEU A 45 -5.14 34.04 -8.49
CA LEU A 45 -5.61 34.59 -9.76
C LEU A 45 -7.11 34.38 -9.99
N LEU A 46 -7.64 33.23 -9.56
CA LEU A 46 -9.05 32.84 -9.80
C LEU A 46 -10.03 33.27 -8.71
N THR A 47 -9.55 33.57 -7.48
CA THR A 47 -10.43 34.08 -6.43
C THR A 47 -10.50 35.61 -6.50
N PRO A 48 -11.68 36.21 -6.70
CA PRO A 48 -11.84 37.64 -6.57
C PRO A 48 -11.40 38.06 -5.16
N LYS A 49 -10.78 39.27 -5.05
CA LYS A 49 -10.38 39.84 -3.75
C LYS A 49 -11.56 39.77 -2.78
N GLN A 50 -11.49 38.84 -1.82
CA GLN A 50 -12.46 38.81 -0.75
C GLN A 50 -12.21 40.01 0.16
N ASP A 51 -13.26 40.79 0.38
CA ASP A 51 -13.29 41.86 1.38
C ASP A 51 -12.90 41.29 2.74
N PHE A 52 -11.93 41.93 3.39
CA PHE A 52 -11.40 41.55 4.72
C PHE A 52 -12.38 41.70 5.89
N GLY A 53 -13.70 41.69 5.62
CA GLY A 53 -14.75 41.87 6.62
C GLY A 53 -14.96 40.70 7.60
N SER A 54 -14.33 39.56 7.41
CA SER A 54 -14.37 38.44 8.35
C SER A 54 -13.02 37.77 8.51
N LEU A 55 -12.17 38.37 9.31
CA LEU A 55 -11.03 37.65 9.91
C LEU A 55 -11.61 36.60 10.86
N LYS A 56 -11.85 35.39 10.39
CA LYS A 56 -11.98 34.22 11.26
C LYS A 56 -10.62 34.00 11.90
N THR A 57 -10.48 34.41 13.14
CA THR A 57 -9.34 34.03 13.98
C THR A 57 -9.38 32.52 14.11
N VAL A 58 -8.47 31.83 13.44
CA VAL A 58 -8.27 30.39 13.61
C VAL A 58 -7.68 30.22 15.00
N THR A 59 -8.51 29.82 15.96
CA THR A 59 -8.04 29.37 17.28
C THR A 59 -7.48 27.95 17.11
N PHE A 60 -6.29 27.69 17.64
CA PHE A 60 -5.67 26.37 17.66
C PHE A 60 -6.67 25.34 18.22
N GLY A 61 -7.01 24.31 17.41
CA GLY A 61 -7.93 23.23 17.77
C GLY A 61 -9.37 23.38 17.24
N ASP A 62 -9.72 24.45 16.56
CA ASP A 62 -11.05 24.59 15.93
C ASP A 62 -10.99 24.11 14.47
N GLU A 63 -11.26 22.81 14.26
CA GLU A 63 -11.33 22.21 12.92
C GLU A 63 -12.40 22.85 12.02
N SER A 64 -13.42 23.49 12.61
CA SER A 64 -14.52 24.13 11.86
C SER A 64 -14.07 25.40 11.13
N ALA A 65 -12.97 26.01 11.57
CA ALA A 65 -12.41 27.21 10.97
C ALA A 65 -11.60 26.93 9.69
N VAL A 66 -11.19 25.67 9.47
CA VAL A 66 -10.40 25.27 8.31
C VAL A 66 -11.27 24.54 7.29
N ASN A 67 -11.57 25.20 6.19
CA ASN A 67 -12.29 24.57 5.08
C ASN A 67 -11.32 23.86 4.13
N SER A 68 -11.64 22.63 3.74
CA SER A 68 -10.89 21.90 2.73
C SER A 68 -10.92 22.65 1.39
N ASN A 69 -9.75 22.82 0.79
CA ASN A 69 -9.67 23.45 -0.52
C ASN A 69 -9.78 22.36 -1.60
N PHE A 70 -10.90 22.33 -2.30
CA PHE A 70 -11.16 21.36 -3.38
C PHE A 70 -10.04 21.33 -4.43
N ALA A 71 -9.52 22.49 -4.85
CA ALA A 71 -8.41 22.55 -5.82
C ALA A 71 -7.14 21.89 -5.28
N ALA A 72 -6.80 22.10 -4.00
CA ALA A 72 -5.66 21.45 -3.37
C ALA A 72 -5.85 19.92 -3.27
N SER A 73 -7.07 19.46 -3.00
CA SER A 73 -7.40 18.03 -2.96
C SER A 73 -7.23 17.38 -4.33
N VAL A 74 -7.73 18.02 -5.39
CA VAL A 74 -7.57 17.52 -6.77
C VAL A 74 -6.08 17.47 -7.16
N VAL A 75 -5.33 18.56 -6.88
CA VAL A 75 -3.89 18.62 -7.18
C VAL A 75 -3.12 17.54 -6.44
N SER A 76 -3.44 17.25 -5.18
CA SER A 76 -2.77 16.20 -4.42
C SER A 76 -3.00 14.81 -5.01
N VAL A 77 -4.22 14.49 -5.43
CA VAL A 77 -4.55 13.21 -6.09
C VAL A 77 -3.84 13.09 -7.44
N LEU A 78 -3.87 14.15 -8.25
CA LEU A 78 -3.17 14.18 -9.54
C LEU A 78 -1.66 14.02 -9.36
N LEU A 79 -1.07 14.65 -8.33
CA LEU A 79 0.34 14.51 -8.01
C LEU A 79 0.71 13.05 -7.69
N VAL A 80 -0.10 12.36 -6.89
CA VAL A 80 0.12 10.93 -6.58
C VAL A 80 0.09 10.09 -7.87
N LEU A 81 -0.87 10.35 -8.76
CA LEU A 81 -0.98 9.65 -10.04
C LEU A 81 0.21 9.95 -10.97
N ILE A 82 0.67 11.21 -11.01
CA ILE A 82 1.86 11.61 -11.78
C ILE A 82 3.11 10.92 -11.24
N LEU A 83 3.33 10.93 -9.92
CA LEU A 83 4.45 10.24 -9.29
C LEU A 83 4.40 8.73 -9.57
N TRP A 84 3.23 8.11 -9.42
CA TRP A 84 3.05 6.70 -9.75
C TRP A 84 3.43 6.41 -11.20
N GLY A 85 2.88 7.17 -12.16
CA GLY A 85 3.19 7.01 -13.57
C GLY A 85 4.67 7.30 -13.90
N ALA A 86 5.29 8.29 -13.27
CA ALA A 86 6.70 8.64 -13.46
C ALA A 86 7.64 7.50 -13.04
N PHE A 87 7.38 6.88 -11.88
CA PHE A 87 8.21 5.78 -11.37
C PHE A 87 7.94 4.44 -12.05
N THR A 88 6.85 4.29 -12.78
CA THR A 88 6.51 3.05 -13.50
C THR A 88 6.73 3.13 -15.00
N GLY A 89 7.14 4.30 -15.51
CA GLY A 89 7.30 4.52 -16.95
C GLY A 89 5.98 4.37 -17.70
N SER A 90 4.88 4.87 -17.11
CA SER A 90 3.52 4.79 -17.64
C SER A 90 3.38 5.47 -18.99
N LYS A 91 2.73 4.82 -19.95
CA LYS A 91 2.46 5.39 -21.28
C LYS A 91 1.52 6.62 -21.24
N ILE A 92 0.83 6.83 -20.12
CA ILE A 92 -0.07 7.98 -19.92
C ILE A 92 0.72 9.28 -19.76
N LEU A 93 1.93 9.20 -19.21
CA LEU A 93 2.79 10.36 -18.96
C LEU A 93 3.80 10.57 -20.08
N PRO A 94 4.14 11.83 -20.42
CA PRO A 94 5.23 12.14 -21.32
C PRO A 94 6.57 11.60 -20.80
N SER A 95 7.43 11.14 -21.68
CA SER A 95 8.72 10.50 -21.33
C SER A 95 9.67 11.37 -20.52
N PHE A 96 9.59 12.70 -20.67
CA PHE A 96 10.44 13.64 -19.89
C PHE A 96 10.09 13.70 -18.40
N LEU A 97 8.90 13.23 -18.00
CA LEU A 97 8.49 13.12 -16.59
C LEU A 97 8.83 11.75 -16.00
N HIS A 98 9.30 10.81 -16.81
CA HIS A 98 9.65 9.49 -16.30
C HIS A 98 10.95 9.53 -15.50
N ALA A 99 10.97 8.77 -14.41
CA ALA A 99 12.24 8.43 -13.76
C ALA A 99 13.12 7.63 -14.74
N PRO A 100 14.45 7.72 -14.64
CA PRO A 100 15.34 6.95 -15.50
C PRO A 100 15.01 5.46 -15.45
N GLY A 101 14.68 4.89 -16.61
CA GLY A 101 14.29 3.48 -16.74
C GLY A 101 15.50 2.54 -16.74
N PRO A 102 15.25 1.22 -16.71
CA PRO A 102 16.29 0.24 -16.91
C PRO A 102 16.83 0.34 -18.32
N PHE A 103 18.09 -0.02 -18.48
CA PHE A 103 18.66 -0.12 -19.82
C PHE A 103 17.92 -1.17 -20.63
N ARG A 104 17.59 -0.86 -21.88
CA ARG A 104 17.00 -1.76 -22.88
C ARG A 104 17.70 -1.53 -24.20
N GLY A 105 17.97 -2.61 -24.92
CA GLY A 105 18.67 -2.57 -26.22
C GLY A 105 19.90 -3.45 -26.24
N ASN A 106 20.75 -3.22 -27.21
CA ASN A 106 21.96 -4.01 -27.41
C ASN A 106 23.11 -3.42 -26.59
N ALA A 107 23.88 -4.28 -25.94
CA ALA A 107 25.14 -3.95 -25.28
C ALA A 107 26.19 -5.02 -25.64
N GLU A 108 27.43 -4.61 -25.68
CA GLU A 108 28.53 -5.50 -25.95
C GLU A 108 29.64 -5.31 -24.91
N PHE A 109 30.33 -6.38 -24.60
CA PHE A 109 31.57 -6.34 -23.81
C PHE A 109 32.49 -7.47 -24.26
N THR A 110 33.76 -7.33 -23.96
CA THR A 110 34.76 -8.40 -24.22
C THR A 110 35.21 -8.99 -22.88
N TYR A 111 35.55 -10.30 -22.91
CA TYR A 111 36.21 -10.94 -21.78
C TYR A 111 37.52 -11.54 -22.26
N THR A 112 38.54 -11.47 -21.43
CA THR A 112 39.84 -12.13 -21.69
C THR A 112 39.88 -13.40 -20.84
N ALA A 113 40.00 -14.55 -21.51
CA ALA A 113 40.23 -15.85 -20.90
C ALA A 113 41.74 -16.17 -20.89
N GLU A 114 42.18 -16.84 -19.83
CA GLU A 114 43.57 -17.33 -19.68
C GLU A 114 43.51 -18.83 -19.39
N THR A 115 44.23 -19.61 -20.18
CA THR A 115 44.39 -21.07 -19.99
C THR A 115 45.31 -21.39 -18.81
N GLY A 116 45.35 -22.65 -18.37
CA GLY A 116 46.29 -23.12 -17.34
C GLY A 116 47.78 -22.89 -17.68
N ASP A 117 48.11 -22.85 -18.96
CA ASP A 117 49.44 -22.60 -19.48
C ASP A 117 49.77 -21.09 -19.67
N GLY A 118 48.85 -20.21 -19.34
CA GLY A 118 49.03 -18.75 -19.39
C GLY A 118 48.76 -18.14 -20.77
N LEU A 119 48.23 -18.88 -21.75
CA LEU A 119 47.81 -18.32 -23.03
C LEU A 119 46.53 -17.48 -22.81
N ARG A 120 46.47 -16.28 -23.43
CA ARG A 120 45.32 -15.37 -23.32
C ARG A 120 44.67 -15.23 -24.68
N ASP A 121 43.33 -15.20 -24.61
CA ASP A 121 42.49 -14.92 -25.76
C ASP A 121 41.29 -14.05 -25.36
N GLU A 122 40.72 -13.31 -26.31
CA GLU A 122 39.69 -12.37 -26.08
C GLU A 122 38.46 -12.74 -26.92
N ALA A 123 37.28 -12.82 -26.27
CA ALA A 123 36.03 -13.08 -26.93
C ALA A 123 35.00 -11.97 -26.62
N ARG A 124 34.09 -11.76 -27.56
CA ARG A 124 33.05 -10.76 -27.49
C ARG A 124 31.73 -11.38 -27.06
N VAL A 125 31.05 -10.70 -26.17
CA VAL A 125 29.69 -11.05 -25.74
C VAL A 125 28.70 -10.01 -26.23
N LYS A 126 27.76 -10.41 -27.09
CA LYS A 126 26.62 -9.60 -27.48
C LYS A 126 25.48 -9.87 -26.54
N LEU A 127 24.98 -8.78 -25.90
CA LEU A 127 23.91 -8.84 -24.95
C LEU A 127 22.68 -8.08 -25.49
N ILE A 128 21.53 -8.74 -25.49
CA ILE A 128 20.23 -8.10 -25.79
C ILE A 128 19.46 -7.98 -24.48
N VAL A 129 19.26 -6.74 -24.04
CA VAL A 129 18.44 -6.46 -22.86
C VAL A 129 17.02 -6.09 -23.31
N HIS A 130 16.07 -6.90 -22.89
CA HIS A 130 14.68 -6.79 -23.34
C HIS A 130 13.68 -6.61 -22.18
N GLY A 131 12.46 -6.17 -22.51
CA GLY A 131 11.37 -6.07 -21.55
C GLY A 131 10.88 -7.41 -21.02
N ILE A 132 10.11 -7.39 -19.95
CA ILE A 132 9.48 -8.59 -19.40
C ILE A 132 8.29 -8.95 -20.31
N GLY A 133 8.25 -10.19 -20.80
CA GLY A 133 7.20 -10.68 -21.69
C GLY A 133 7.47 -10.48 -23.18
N GLU A 134 8.62 -9.92 -23.56
CA GLU A 134 9.04 -9.83 -24.95
C GLU A 134 9.80 -11.11 -25.36
N ASP A 135 9.35 -11.74 -26.45
CA ASP A 135 10.08 -12.86 -27.06
C ASP A 135 11.17 -12.33 -27.96
N ILE A 136 12.39 -12.85 -27.83
CA ILE A 136 13.54 -12.39 -28.60
C ILE A 136 14.17 -13.54 -29.34
N ILE A 137 14.43 -13.29 -30.63
CA ILE A 137 15.26 -14.15 -31.46
C ILE A 137 16.71 -13.69 -31.27
N LEU A 138 17.58 -14.60 -30.80
CA LEU A 138 19.01 -14.32 -30.69
C LEU A 138 19.60 -14.22 -32.10
N PRO A 139 20.42 -13.21 -32.38
CA PRO A 139 21.10 -13.10 -33.66
C PRO A 139 22.20 -14.16 -33.78
N ASP A 140 22.46 -14.60 -34.98
CA ASP A 140 23.63 -15.41 -35.28
C ASP A 140 24.89 -14.58 -35.03
N LEU A 141 25.91 -15.22 -34.46
CA LEU A 141 27.19 -14.61 -34.16
C LEU A 141 28.30 -15.47 -34.72
N GLU A 142 29.30 -14.85 -35.38
CA GLU A 142 30.54 -15.52 -35.77
C GLU A 142 31.31 -15.93 -34.52
N LEU A 143 31.67 -17.19 -34.45
CA LEU A 143 32.28 -17.78 -33.26
C LEU A 143 33.69 -17.23 -32.93
N GLY A 144 34.39 -16.65 -33.88
CA GLY A 144 35.77 -16.20 -33.72
C GLY A 144 36.79 -17.33 -33.89
N ASP A 145 38.08 -16.95 -34.13
CA ASP A 145 39.15 -17.89 -34.48
C ASP A 145 39.99 -18.40 -33.29
N GLY A 146 39.88 -17.76 -32.12
CA GLY A 146 40.60 -18.11 -30.89
C GLY A 146 40.01 -19.31 -30.14
N PHE A 147 40.66 -19.72 -29.03
CA PHE A 147 40.12 -20.75 -28.14
C PHE A 147 38.90 -20.26 -27.36
N ALA A 148 38.80 -18.93 -27.06
CA ALA A 148 37.64 -18.29 -26.51
C ALA A 148 36.71 -17.86 -27.65
N LYS A 149 35.48 -18.37 -27.65
CA LYS A 149 34.50 -18.10 -28.71
C LYS A 149 33.54 -17.00 -28.29
N ASN A 150 33.06 -16.25 -29.28
CA ASN A 150 32.09 -15.23 -29.05
C ASN A 150 30.76 -15.79 -28.55
N ASP A 151 30.10 -15.03 -27.65
CA ASP A 151 28.84 -15.41 -27.02
C ASP A 151 27.70 -14.45 -27.36
N VAL A 152 26.50 -14.97 -27.39
CA VAL A 152 25.25 -14.18 -27.46
C VAL A 152 24.32 -14.55 -26.32
N MET A 153 23.81 -13.56 -25.62
CA MET A 153 22.80 -13.79 -24.59
C MET A 153 21.70 -12.73 -24.58
N ALA A 154 20.49 -13.14 -24.21
CA ALA A 154 19.41 -12.22 -23.88
C ALA A 154 19.22 -12.18 -22.38
N VAL A 155 19.01 -10.99 -21.83
CA VAL A 155 18.74 -10.75 -20.41
C VAL A 155 17.51 -9.88 -20.28
N LYS A 156 16.59 -10.25 -19.39
CA LYS A 156 15.43 -9.40 -19.08
C LYS A 156 15.89 -8.18 -18.31
N ALA A 157 15.39 -7.00 -18.67
CA ALA A 157 15.55 -5.80 -17.86
C ALA A 157 15.20 -6.09 -16.39
N TYR A 158 15.89 -5.47 -15.44
CA TYR A 158 15.82 -5.72 -14.00
C TYR A 158 16.33 -7.09 -13.50
N ARG A 159 16.68 -8.03 -14.39
CA ARG A 159 17.15 -9.38 -14.00
C ARG A 159 18.64 -9.53 -14.25
N THR A 160 19.22 -10.38 -13.45
CA THR A 160 20.60 -10.81 -13.59
C THR A 160 20.64 -12.15 -14.29
N LYS A 161 21.58 -12.38 -15.19
CA LYS A 161 21.76 -13.66 -15.85
C LYS A 161 23.20 -14.10 -15.79
N LEU A 162 23.39 -15.39 -15.56
CA LEU A 162 24.71 -16.03 -15.57
C LEU A 162 25.12 -16.40 -17.00
N LEU A 163 26.26 -15.89 -17.43
CA LEU A 163 26.91 -16.32 -18.64
C LEU A 163 27.90 -17.46 -18.30
N LYS A 164 27.70 -18.61 -18.92
CA LYS A 164 28.62 -19.73 -18.92
C LYS A 164 29.45 -19.61 -20.18
N TRP A 165 30.44 -18.74 -20.14
CA TRP A 165 31.29 -18.39 -21.26
C TRP A 165 31.99 -19.58 -21.88
N ASP A 166 32.37 -20.59 -21.06
CA ASP A 166 33.08 -21.80 -21.44
C ASP A 166 32.24 -22.90 -22.09
N LYS A 167 31.01 -22.58 -22.52
CA LYS A 167 30.09 -23.59 -23.09
C LYS A 167 30.43 -23.95 -24.53
N ASN A 168 30.91 -23.00 -25.30
CA ASN A 168 31.24 -23.05 -26.71
C ASN A 168 32.75 -22.91 -26.96
N ASP A 169 33.56 -22.68 -25.91
CA ASP A 169 34.97 -22.51 -25.97
C ASP A 169 35.69 -23.87 -26.10
N GLU A 170 36.86 -23.86 -26.75
CA GLU A 170 37.73 -25.05 -26.87
C GLU A 170 38.35 -25.41 -25.53
N GLU A 171 38.73 -24.39 -24.73
CA GLU A 171 39.25 -24.53 -23.38
C GLU A 171 38.19 -24.11 -22.37
N ASN A 172 37.93 -24.95 -21.37
CA ASN A 172 36.89 -24.70 -20.38
C ASN A 172 37.43 -24.61 -18.94
N ARG A 173 36.59 -24.20 -18.01
CA ARG A 173 36.96 -24.09 -16.58
C ARG A 173 37.45 -25.40 -15.95
N LYS A 174 37.04 -26.56 -16.48
CA LYS A 174 37.48 -27.86 -15.97
C LYS A 174 38.92 -28.16 -16.42
N MET A 175 39.38 -27.55 -17.50
CA MET A 175 40.74 -27.62 -18.01
C MET A 175 41.66 -26.55 -17.41
N GLY A 176 41.15 -25.74 -16.49
CA GLY A 176 41.91 -24.70 -15.80
C GLY A 176 41.78 -23.29 -16.39
N ALA A 177 40.97 -23.11 -17.43
CA ALA A 177 40.75 -21.79 -18.02
C ALA A 177 39.97 -20.87 -17.04
N LYS A 178 40.34 -19.59 -16.95
CA LYS A 178 39.76 -18.59 -16.08
C LYS A 178 39.63 -17.26 -16.82
N ILE A 179 38.62 -16.45 -16.43
CA ILE A 179 38.50 -15.08 -16.90
C ILE A 179 39.39 -14.18 -16.03
N VAL A 180 40.21 -13.35 -16.70
CA VAL A 180 41.15 -12.44 -16.04
C VAL A 180 40.82 -10.96 -16.24
N ALA A 181 40.08 -10.60 -17.31
CA ALA A 181 39.71 -9.21 -17.56
C ALA A 181 38.37 -9.09 -18.29
N ILE A 182 37.72 -7.93 -18.14
CA ILE A 182 36.52 -7.50 -18.86
C ILE A 182 36.80 -6.13 -19.48
N ASN A 183 36.67 -6.00 -20.81
CA ASN A 183 37.04 -4.80 -21.55
C ASN A 183 38.45 -4.28 -21.14
N GLY A 184 39.42 -5.20 -21.01
CA GLY A 184 40.79 -4.89 -20.58
C GLY A 184 40.95 -4.51 -19.09
N LYS A 185 39.87 -4.44 -18.29
CA LYS A 185 39.98 -4.21 -16.85
C LYS A 185 40.07 -5.52 -16.11
N PRO A 186 41.04 -5.71 -15.19
CA PRO A 186 41.18 -6.94 -14.42
C PRO A 186 39.89 -7.17 -13.58
N ILE A 187 39.50 -8.45 -13.48
CA ILE A 187 38.35 -8.87 -12.69
C ILE A 187 38.76 -9.93 -11.65
N GLU A 188 38.32 -9.72 -10.43
CA GLU A 188 38.53 -10.64 -9.31
C GLU A 188 37.20 -11.16 -8.79
N GLN A 189 37.22 -12.29 -8.09
CA GLN A 189 36.02 -12.84 -7.47
C GLN A 189 35.47 -11.87 -6.41
N GLY A 190 34.18 -11.62 -6.52
CA GLY A 190 33.46 -10.69 -5.57
C GLY A 190 33.59 -9.22 -5.94
N VAL A 191 34.48 -8.82 -6.85
CA VAL A 191 34.58 -7.43 -7.33
C VAL A 191 33.83 -7.30 -8.66
N ALA A 192 32.94 -6.32 -8.76
CA ALA A 192 32.20 -6.07 -9.99
C ALA A 192 32.86 -5.02 -10.87
N VAL A 193 32.92 -5.29 -12.16
CA VAL A 193 33.33 -4.30 -13.18
C VAL A 193 32.09 -3.57 -13.66
N TYR A 194 32.10 -2.23 -13.56
CA TYR A 194 31.02 -1.36 -14.01
C TYR A 194 31.34 -0.83 -15.41
N LEU A 195 30.46 -1.14 -16.35
CA LEU A 195 30.43 -0.56 -17.69
C LEU A 195 29.30 0.46 -17.76
N GLU A 196 29.17 1.21 -18.84
CA GLU A 196 28.17 2.27 -18.99
C GLU A 196 26.73 1.77 -18.70
N ASN A 197 26.37 0.59 -19.22
CA ASN A 197 25.02 0.03 -19.15
C ASN A 197 24.94 -1.32 -18.45
N LEU A 198 26.07 -1.87 -18.00
CA LEU A 198 26.18 -3.22 -17.44
C LEU A 198 27.03 -3.22 -16.17
N ARG A 199 26.67 -4.10 -15.25
CA ARG A 199 27.49 -4.51 -14.13
C ARG A 199 27.83 -5.99 -14.30
N ILE A 200 29.11 -6.31 -14.31
CA ILE A 200 29.60 -7.67 -14.52
C ILE A 200 30.42 -8.09 -13.30
N ALA A 201 30.09 -9.24 -12.72
CA ALA A 201 30.81 -9.79 -11.58
C ALA A 201 31.20 -11.24 -11.82
N LEU A 202 32.43 -11.61 -11.41
CA LEU A 202 32.91 -12.99 -11.47
C LEU A 202 32.37 -13.75 -10.26
N THR A 203 31.65 -14.85 -10.51
CA THR A 203 31.15 -15.72 -9.44
C THR A 203 32.25 -16.66 -8.90
N PRO A 204 32.05 -17.21 -7.68
CA PRO A 204 33.00 -18.22 -7.14
C PRO A 204 33.18 -19.46 -8.02
N LYS A 205 32.22 -19.72 -8.92
CA LYS A 205 32.27 -20.83 -9.89
C LYS A 205 32.96 -20.45 -11.21
N GLY A 206 33.51 -19.23 -11.33
CA GLY A 206 34.16 -18.75 -12.54
C GLY A 206 33.22 -18.41 -13.69
N THR A 207 31.90 -18.24 -13.45
CA THR A 207 30.96 -17.74 -14.45
C THR A 207 30.79 -16.22 -14.30
N LEU A 208 30.36 -15.53 -15.35
CA LEU A 208 30.07 -14.12 -15.30
C LEU A 208 28.61 -13.87 -14.93
N ASN A 209 28.41 -13.06 -13.93
CA ASN A 209 27.10 -12.57 -13.54
C ASN A 209 26.86 -11.20 -14.21
N VAL A 210 25.97 -11.17 -15.21
CA VAL A 210 25.72 -9.98 -16.02
C VAL A 210 24.40 -9.35 -15.58
N GLU A 211 24.47 -8.09 -15.13
CA GLU A 211 23.35 -7.31 -14.64
C GLU A 211 23.23 -6.03 -15.45
N PRO A 212 22.13 -5.81 -16.21
CA PRO A 212 21.87 -4.54 -16.85
C PRO A 212 21.61 -3.42 -15.84
N ARG A 213 21.93 -2.17 -16.19
CA ARG A 213 21.63 -1.00 -15.35
C ARG A 213 20.12 -0.90 -15.10
N LYS A 214 19.71 -0.93 -13.85
CA LYS A 214 18.29 -0.98 -13.45
C LYS A 214 17.55 0.34 -13.57
N GLY A 215 18.24 1.47 -13.48
CA GLY A 215 17.60 2.77 -13.39
C GLY A 215 16.84 2.97 -12.06
N TRP A 216 15.86 3.89 -12.10
CA TRP A 216 15.04 4.26 -10.93
C TRP A 216 13.57 3.89 -11.09
N GLN A 217 13.15 3.45 -12.28
CA GLN A 217 11.81 2.94 -12.47
C GLN A 217 11.62 1.65 -11.70
N MET A 218 10.46 1.52 -11.09
CA MET A 218 10.06 0.31 -10.37
C MET A 218 9.77 -0.82 -11.37
N GLU A 219 10.22 -2.01 -11.06
CA GLU A 219 9.85 -3.19 -11.82
C GLU A 219 8.34 -3.45 -11.70
N PRO A 220 7.63 -3.82 -12.79
CA PRO A 220 6.17 -4.06 -12.76
C PRO A 220 5.69 -5.08 -11.74
N ILE A 221 6.57 -5.99 -11.29
CA ILE A 221 6.26 -6.95 -10.23
C ILE A 221 6.11 -6.28 -8.86
N TRP A 222 6.77 -5.12 -8.64
CA TRP A 222 6.68 -4.36 -7.40
C TRP A 222 5.60 -3.28 -7.48
N LEU A 223 5.60 -2.55 -8.58
CA LEU A 223 4.63 -1.48 -8.82
C LEU A 223 4.25 -1.47 -10.31
N PRO A 224 3.09 -2.04 -10.68
CA PRO A 224 2.58 -2.00 -12.06
C PRO A 224 2.19 -0.58 -12.45
N ALA A 225 2.27 -0.31 -13.74
CA ALA A 225 1.84 0.97 -14.30
C ALA A 225 0.31 1.17 -14.14
N PRO A 226 -0.18 2.42 -14.01
CA PRO A 226 -1.60 2.71 -13.86
C PRO A 226 -2.48 2.08 -14.94
N GLU A 227 -2.03 2.10 -16.19
CA GLU A 227 -2.75 1.48 -17.31
C GLU A 227 -2.88 -0.03 -17.19
N ALA A 228 -1.89 -0.72 -16.60
CA ALA A 228 -1.97 -2.17 -16.38
C ALA A 228 -3.03 -2.49 -15.30
N VAL A 229 -3.08 -1.70 -14.23
CA VAL A 229 -4.10 -1.83 -13.19
C VAL A 229 -5.50 -1.54 -13.74
N TRP A 230 -5.63 -0.51 -14.60
CA TRP A 230 -6.89 -0.19 -15.26
C TRP A 230 -7.34 -1.30 -16.22
N GLY A 231 -6.43 -1.83 -17.03
CA GLY A 231 -6.71 -2.98 -17.90
C GLY A 231 -7.19 -4.20 -17.11
N ARG A 232 -6.55 -4.46 -15.95
CA ARG A 232 -6.95 -5.56 -15.07
C ARG A 232 -8.31 -5.33 -14.41
N LEU A 233 -8.67 -4.08 -14.11
CA LEU A 233 -10.02 -3.74 -13.63
C LEU A 233 -11.09 -4.12 -14.67
N ILE A 234 -10.88 -3.77 -15.94
CA ILE A 234 -11.80 -4.11 -17.02
C ILE A 234 -11.91 -5.63 -17.17
N GLU A 235 -10.78 -6.32 -17.19
CA GLU A 235 -10.74 -7.78 -17.33
C GLU A 235 -11.51 -8.49 -16.19
N ILE A 236 -11.23 -8.16 -14.95
CA ILE A 236 -11.90 -8.78 -13.79
C ILE A 236 -13.37 -8.37 -13.71
N SER A 237 -13.73 -7.17 -14.17
CA SER A 237 -15.14 -6.75 -14.21
C SER A 237 -15.96 -7.53 -15.24
N THR A 238 -15.33 -7.98 -16.34
CA THR A 238 -16.00 -8.74 -17.42
C THR A 238 -15.91 -10.24 -17.24
N GLN A 239 -14.74 -10.76 -16.85
CA GLN A 239 -14.47 -12.20 -16.76
C GLN A 239 -14.57 -12.74 -15.32
N GLY A 240 -14.56 -11.84 -14.33
CA GLY A 240 -14.49 -12.22 -12.92
C GLY A 240 -13.11 -12.64 -12.45
N PHE A 241 -13.02 -13.02 -11.18
CA PHE A 241 -11.83 -13.57 -10.56
C PHE A 241 -12.18 -14.86 -9.82
N LYS A 242 -11.48 -15.96 -10.11
CA LYS A 242 -11.77 -17.29 -9.54
C LYS A 242 -13.25 -17.71 -9.60
N ASN A 243 -13.85 -17.61 -10.78
CA ASN A 243 -15.25 -17.97 -11.07
C ASN A 243 -16.31 -17.07 -10.43
N PHE A 244 -15.94 -15.95 -9.82
CA PHE A 244 -16.89 -15.00 -9.23
C PHE A 244 -16.71 -13.60 -9.84
N PRO A 245 -17.82 -12.89 -10.12
CA PRO A 245 -17.77 -11.49 -10.57
C PRO A 245 -17.13 -10.58 -9.51
N LEU A 246 -16.48 -9.50 -9.95
CA LEU A 246 -15.88 -8.51 -9.06
C LEU A 246 -16.88 -7.96 -8.03
N LEU A 247 -18.10 -7.64 -8.49
CA LEU A 247 -19.16 -7.13 -7.61
C LEU A 247 -19.57 -8.12 -6.52
N GLU A 248 -19.48 -9.42 -6.78
CA GLU A 248 -19.77 -10.44 -5.78
C GLU A 248 -18.69 -10.45 -4.68
N HIS A 249 -17.41 -10.36 -5.04
CA HIS A 249 -16.32 -10.23 -4.06
C HIS A 249 -16.52 -9.01 -3.16
N LEU A 250 -16.77 -7.84 -3.75
CA LEU A 250 -16.96 -6.60 -3.00
C LEU A 250 -18.24 -6.61 -2.17
N GLY A 251 -19.32 -7.17 -2.74
CA GLY A 251 -20.61 -7.30 -2.08
C GLY A 251 -20.55 -8.17 -0.83
N PHE A 252 -19.85 -9.32 -0.87
CA PHE A 252 -19.68 -10.19 0.30
C PHE A 252 -18.86 -9.51 1.40
N SER A 253 -17.78 -8.78 1.04
CA SER A 253 -17.01 -8.01 2.03
C SER A 253 -17.88 -6.96 2.70
N LEU A 254 -18.63 -6.19 1.91
CA LEU A 254 -19.53 -5.15 2.41
C LEU A 254 -20.65 -5.73 3.29
N PHE A 255 -21.30 -6.82 2.86
CA PHE A 255 -22.33 -7.51 3.61
C PHE A 255 -21.84 -7.95 4.99
N ARG A 256 -20.67 -8.58 5.07
CA ARG A 256 -20.07 -9.00 6.35
C ARG A 256 -19.86 -7.81 7.29
N VAL A 257 -19.30 -6.71 6.78
CA VAL A 257 -19.07 -5.50 7.59
C VAL A 257 -20.38 -4.92 8.11
N VAL A 258 -21.37 -4.77 7.24
CA VAL A 258 -22.68 -4.22 7.61
C VAL A 258 -23.34 -5.09 8.68
N VAL A 259 -23.43 -6.40 8.48
CA VAL A 259 -24.05 -7.32 9.43
C VAL A 259 -23.30 -7.33 10.77
N GLY A 260 -21.96 -7.49 10.76
CA GLY A 260 -21.16 -7.51 11.98
C GLY A 260 -21.25 -6.21 12.76
N PHE A 261 -21.17 -5.07 12.06
CA PHE A 261 -21.35 -3.74 12.66
C PHE A 261 -22.72 -3.55 13.29
N PHE A 262 -23.80 -3.88 12.56
CA PHE A 262 -25.16 -3.70 13.10
C PHE A 262 -25.43 -4.56 14.32
N ILE A 263 -24.99 -5.83 14.33
CA ILE A 263 -25.11 -6.70 15.49
C ILE A 263 -24.27 -6.13 16.66
N GLY A 264 -23.05 -5.68 16.40
CA GLY A 264 -22.19 -5.06 17.41
C GLY A 264 -22.77 -3.77 17.99
N ALA A 265 -23.34 -2.91 17.14
CA ALA A 265 -24.02 -1.71 17.58
C ALA A 265 -25.29 -1.99 18.37
N MET A 266 -26.08 -2.99 17.93
CA MET A 266 -27.33 -3.40 18.60
C MET A 266 -27.08 -3.88 20.05
N VAL A 267 -25.96 -4.50 20.32
CA VAL A 267 -25.57 -4.95 21.67
C VAL A 267 -24.75 -3.87 22.39
N GLY A 268 -23.81 -3.24 21.69
CA GLY A 268 -22.89 -2.26 22.28
C GLY A 268 -23.58 -0.98 22.76
N ILE A 269 -24.54 -0.46 22.00
CA ILE A 269 -25.26 0.77 22.39
C ILE A 269 -26.03 0.54 23.70
N PRO A 270 -26.93 -0.44 23.85
CA PRO A 270 -27.59 -0.70 25.11
C PRO A 270 -26.64 -0.95 26.28
N LEU A 271 -25.55 -1.70 26.05
CA LEU A 271 -24.50 -1.93 27.05
C LEU A 271 -23.87 -0.60 27.50
N GLY A 272 -23.51 0.28 26.55
CA GLY A 272 -22.96 1.60 26.84
C GLY A 272 -23.93 2.48 27.62
N TYR A 273 -25.22 2.47 27.29
CA TYR A 273 -26.26 3.14 28.07
C TYR A 273 -26.37 2.58 29.49
N ALA A 274 -26.37 1.26 29.65
CA ALA A 274 -26.43 0.63 30.97
C ALA A 274 -25.22 1.06 31.85
N MET A 275 -24.02 1.06 31.28
CA MET A 275 -22.81 1.54 31.97
C MET A 275 -22.82 3.05 32.26
N GLY A 276 -23.45 3.86 31.38
CA GLY A 276 -23.56 5.32 31.57
C GLY A 276 -24.56 5.74 32.62
N LEU A 277 -25.58 4.91 32.90
CA LEU A 277 -26.71 5.24 33.75
C LEU A 277 -26.71 4.51 35.11
N SER A 278 -25.91 3.45 35.26
CA SER A 278 -25.92 2.62 36.47
C SER A 278 -24.48 2.29 36.91
N ASP A 279 -24.17 2.65 38.17
CA ASP A 279 -22.87 2.36 38.78
C ASP A 279 -22.61 0.84 38.86
N TRP A 280 -23.68 0.04 39.05
CA TRP A 280 -23.58 -1.42 39.11
C TRP A 280 -23.13 -2.00 37.76
N PHE A 281 -23.80 -1.64 36.66
CA PHE A 281 -23.42 -2.07 35.32
C PHE A 281 -22.03 -1.54 34.93
N ARG A 282 -21.72 -0.33 35.33
CA ARG A 282 -20.41 0.26 35.12
C ARG A 282 -19.31 -0.55 35.83
N GLY A 283 -19.52 -0.87 37.10
CA GLY A 283 -18.55 -1.66 37.88
C GLY A 283 -18.31 -3.05 37.28
N TRP A 284 -19.34 -3.67 36.68
CA TRP A 284 -19.24 -4.98 36.08
C TRP A 284 -18.56 -4.96 34.69
N PHE A 285 -18.97 -4.07 33.80
CA PHE A 285 -18.58 -4.14 32.39
C PHE A 285 -17.43 -3.21 32.01
N ASP A 286 -17.23 -2.12 32.75
CA ASP A 286 -16.15 -1.16 32.44
C ASP A 286 -14.76 -1.78 32.43
N PRO A 287 -14.36 -2.62 33.41
CA PRO A 287 -13.06 -3.29 33.36
C PRO A 287 -12.88 -4.20 32.16
N ILE A 288 -13.95 -4.88 31.74
CA ILE A 288 -13.94 -5.78 30.56
C ILE A 288 -13.78 -4.95 29.27
N VAL A 289 -14.56 -3.90 29.14
CA VAL A 289 -14.55 -3.02 27.96
C VAL A 289 -13.20 -2.31 27.83
N GLU A 290 -12.65 -1.77 28.93
CA GLU A 290 -11.35 -1.11 28.93
C GLU A 290 -10.20 -2.09 28.66
N PHE A 291 -10.30 -3.33 29.13
CA PHE A 291 -9.34 -4.39 28.83
C PHE A 291 -9.40 -4.80 27.34
N MET A 292 -10.58 -4.92 26.78
CA MET A 292 -10.77 -5.33 25.38
C MET A 292 -10.45 -4.21 24.37
N ARG A 293 -10.51 -2.95 24.79
CA ARG A 293 -10.26 -1.79 23.93
C ARG A 293 -8.92 -1.83 23.19
N PRO A 294 -7.76 -2.09 23.84
CA PRO A 294 -6.46 -2.16 23.16
C PRO A 294 -6.26 -3.47 22.39
N VAL A 295 -7.10 -4.50 22.58
CA VAL A 295 -6.97 -5.78 21.88
C VAL A 295 -7.36 -5.62 20.41
N PRO A 296 -6.40 -5.76 19.47
CA PRO A 296 -6.75 -5.65 18.07
C PRO A 296 -7.66 -6.81 17.66
N PRO A 297 -8.78 -6.56 16.98
CA PRO A 297 -9.70 -7.63 16.55
C PRO A 297 -9.00 -8.74 15.74
N LEU A 298 -7.95 -8.40 15.01
CA LEU A 298 -7.14 -9.34 14.25
C LEU A 298 -6.49 -10.43 15.11
N ALA A 299 -6.11 -10.11 16.34
CA ALA A 299 -5.52 -11.07 17.28
C ALA A 299 -6.53 -12.15 17.70
N LEU A 300 -7.82 -11.90 17.54
CA LEU A 300 -8.88 -12.85 17.85
C LEU A 300 -9.17 -13.84 16.72
N ILE A 301 -8.63 -13.66 15.52
CA ILE A 301 -8.87 -14.53 14.35
C ILE A 301 -8.65 -16.01 14.67
N PRO A 302 -7.50 -16.45 15.26
CA PRO A 302 -7.27 -17.86 15.55
C PRO A 302 -8.32 -18.43 16.53
N LEU A 303 -8.69 -17.64 17.53
CA LEU A 303 -9.68 -18.05 18.55
C LEU A 303 -11.08 -18.19 17.94
N VAL A 304 -11.48 -17.24 17.10
CA VAL A 304 -12.77 -17.27 16.41
C VAL A 304 -12.84 -18.45 15.43
N ILE A 305 -11.75 -18.79 14.76
CA ILE A 305 -11.68 -19.97 13.89
C ILE A 305 -11.89 -21.26 14.70
N ILE A 306 -11.31 -21.35 15.90
CA ILE A 306 -11.51 -22.51 16.79
C ILE A 306 -12.96 -22.61 17.26
N TRP A 307 -13.61 -21.50 17.59
CA TRP A 307 -14.98 -21.48 18.11
C TRP A 307 -16.05 -21.67 17.03
N ALA A 308 -15.91 -21.01 15.89
CA ALA A 308 -16.94 -20.89 14.86
C ALA A 308 -16.55 -21.52 13.52
N GLY A 309 -15.32 -22.05 13.41
CA GLY A 309 -14.80 -22.63 12.18
C GLY A 309 -14.40 -21.62 11.12
N ILE A 310 -13.93 -22.14 9.98
CA ILE A 310 -13.57 -21.37 8.79
C ILE A 310 -14.86 -21.12 8.00
N GLY A 311 -15.60 -20.07 8.33
CA GLY A 311 -16.88 -19.79 7.64
C GLY A 311 -17.31 -18.34 7.73
N GLU A 312 -18.50 -18.06 7.26
CA GLU A 312 -19.09 -16.71 7.31
C GLU A 312 -19.39 -16.29 8.75
N VAL A 313 -19.83 -17.24 9.59
CA VAL A 313 -20.18 -17.00 11.00
C VAL A 313 -18.98 -16.48 11.78
N GLY A 314 -17.80 -17.09 11.62
CA GLY A 314 -16.57 -16.64 12.29
C GLY A 314 -16.20 -15.20 11.91
N LYS A 315 -16.30 -14.85 10.62
CA LYS A 315 -16.02 -13.49 10.15
C LYS A 315 -16.98 -12.47 10.75
N VAL A 316 -18.28 -12.79 10.78
CA VAL A 316 -19.31 -11.93 11.39
C VAL A 316 -19.10 -11.77 12.90
N ILE A 317 -18.75 -12.84 13.63
CA ILE A 317 -18.40 -12.77 15.06
C ILE A 317 -17.20 -11.83 15.29
N LEU A 318 -16.17 -11.93 14.46
CA LEU A 318 -15.00 -11.07 14.58
C LEU A 318 -15.36 -9.58 14.40
N LEU A 319 -16.21 -9.28 13.41
CA LEU A 319 -16.67 -7.92 13.12
C LEU A 319 -17.64 -7.40 14.20
N PHE A 320 -18.49 -8.29 14.72
CA PHE A 320 -19.33 -8.00 15.88
C PHE A 320 -18.49 -7.58 17.09
N LEU A 321 -17.44 -8.34 17.44
CA LEU A 321 -16.56 -8.00 18.54
C LEU A 321 -15.82 -6.69 18.30
N ALA A 322 -15.38 -6.45 17.07
CA ALA A 322 -14.72 -5.20 16.68
C ALA A 322 -15.64 -3.97 16.89
N ALA A 323 -16.91 -4.07 16.53
CA ALA A 323 -17.88 -2.99 16.69
C ALA A 323 -18.39 -2.83 18.12
N LEU A 324 -18.62 -3.94 18.83
CA LEU A 324 -19.23 -4.00 20.16
C LEU A 324 -18.58 -3.04 21.15
N TRP A 325 -17.27 -3.16 21.32
CA TRP A 325 -16.53 -2.38 22.33
C TRP A 325 -16.50 -0.91 22.00
N ILE A 326 -16.29 -0.57 20.73
CA ILE A 326 -16.26 0.82 20.27
C ILE A 326 -17.63 1.48 20.45
N MET A 327 -18.70 0.77 20.10
CA MET A 327 -20.07 1.28 20.25
C MET A 327 -20.49 1.40 21.71
N ALA A 328 -20.06 0.48 22.57
CA ALA A 328 -20.31 0.55 24.01
C ALA A 328 -19.64 1.78 24.65
N ILE A 329 -18.36 2.03 24.30
CA ILE A 329 -17.62 3.21 24.78
C ILE A 329 -18.25 4.50 24.28
N ALA A 330 -18.61 4.58 23.00
CA ALA A 330 -19.22 5.76 22.41
C ALA A 330 -20.60 6.08 23.04
N ALA A 331 -21.41 5.05 23.24
CA ALA A 331 -22.71 5.21 23.88
C ALA A 331 -22.56 5.65 25.35
N ARG A 332 -21.62 5.04 26.10
CA ARG A 332 -21.29 5.47 27.47
C ARG A 332 -20.85 6.93 27.51
N ALA A 333 -19.93 7.32 26.62
CA ALA A 333 -19.45 8.71 26.54
C ALA A 333 -20.58 9.67 26.21
N GLY A 334 -21.46 9.31 25.26
CA GLY A 334 -22.63 10.11 24.87
C GLY A 334 -23.59 10.35 26.04
N VAL A 335 -23.87 9.31 26.85
CA VAL A 335 -24.71 9.42 28.05
C VAL A 335 -24.05 10.31 29.11
N SER A 336 -22.79 10.07 29.40
CA SER A 336 -22.02 10.82 30.41
C SER A 336 -21.77 12.28 30.01
N GLY A 337 -21.81 12.60 28.70
CA GLY A 337 -21.64 13.94 28.16
C GLY A 337 -22.88 14.81 28.23
N VAL A 338 -24.04 14.30 28.67
CA VAL A 338 -25.28 15.08 28.81
C VAL A 338 -25.18 16.07 29.98
N LYS A 339 -25.32 17.35 29.68
CA LYS A 339 -25.28 18.41 30.69
C LYS A 339 -26.42 18.21 31.72
N ILE A 340 -26.06 18.11 32.99
CA ILE A 340 -27.00 17.86 34.10
C ILE A 340 -28.06 18.93 34.19
N SER A 341 -27.78 20.17 33.77
CA SER A 341 -28.74 21.25 33.71
C SER A 341 -29.94 20.96 32.81
N LYS A 342 -29.73 20.26 31.69
CA LYS A 342 -30.81 19.84 30.80
C LYS A 342 -31.71 18.78 31.46
N VAL A 343 -31.12 17.89 32.24
CA VAL A 343 -31.84 16.88 33.02
C VAL A 343 -32.68 17.53 34.12
N HIS A 344 -32.10 18.48 34.88
CA HIS A 344 -32.81 19.21 35.92
C HIS A 344 -33.94 20.05 35.37
N ALA A 345 -33.75 20.71 34.23
CA ALA A 345 -34.83 21.47 33.57
C ALA A 345 -36.03 20.58 33.21
N ALA A 346 -35.74 19.38 32.66
CA ALA A 346 -36.81 18.43 32.34
C ALA A 346 -37.53 17.92 33.61
N TYR A 347 -36.78 17.65 34.69
CA TYR A 347 -37.42 17.30 36.00
C TYR A 347 -38.29 18.40 36.55
N SER A 348 -37.86 19.66 36.48
CA SER A 348 -38.63 20.81 36.95
C SER A 348 -39.94 20.99 36.17
N LEU A 349 -39.98 20.50 34.94
CA LEU A 349 -41.21 20.48 34.12
C LEU A 349 -42.06 19.20 34.35
N GLY A 350 -41.73 18.36 35.35
CA GLY A 350 -42.47 17.16 35.69
C GLY A 350 -42.23 15.96 34.79
N ALA A 351 -41.12 15.94 34.00
CA ALA A 351 -40.84 14.83 33.13
C ALA A 351 -40.48 13.57 33.92
N SER A 352 -41.06 12.45 33.56
CA SER A 352 -40.68 11.09 34.10
C SER A 352 -39.30 10.67 33.67
N ARG A 353 -38.70 9.72 34.36
CA ARG A 353 -37.37 9.15 34.02
C ARG A 353 -37.30 8.64 32.57
N TRP A 354 -38.40 8.01 32.09
CA TRP A 354 -38.48 7.53 30.69
C TRP A 354 -38.53 8.67 29.67
N GLN A 355 -39.27 9.73 29.99
CA GLN A 355 -39.33 10.94 29.15
C GLN A 355 -37.97 11.64 29.09
N ILE A 356 -37.27 11.75 30.22
CA ILE A 356 -35.91 12.31 30.26
C ILE A 356 -34.96 11.43 29.40
N MET A 357 -35.05 10.10 29.53
CA MET A 357 -34.23 9.22 28.71
C MET A 357 -34.50 9.43 27.22
N ARG A 358 -35.75 9.40 26.80
CA ARG A 358 -36.17 9.45 25.39
C ARG A 358 -35.95 10.81 24.75
N PHE A 359 -36.22 11.89 25.46
CA PHE A 359 -36.25 13.23 24.88
C PHE A 359 -35.06 14.10 25.25
N VAL A 360 -34.31 13.76 26.29
CA VAL A 360 -33.10 14.48 26.70
C VAL A 360 -31.86 13.70 26.50
N VAL A 361 -31.73 12.50 27.14
CA VAL A 361 -30.45 11.72 27.10
C VAL A 361 -30.19 11.17 25.72
N PHE A 362 -31.17 10.47 25.15
CA PHE A 362 -30.99 9.82 23.85
C PHE A 362 -30.61 10.80 22.73
N PRO A 363 -31.33 11.91 22.50
CA PRO A 363 -30.97 12.86 21.44
C PRO A 363 -29.60 13.55 21.66
N ASN A 364 -29.27 13.86 22.94
CA ASN A 364 -28.01 14.50 23.25
C ASN A 364 -26.79 13.53 23.13
N SER A 365 -26.99 12.22 23.25
CA SER A 365 -25.94 11.22 23.09
C SER A 365 -25.67 10.81 21.63
N LEU A 366 -26.61 11.06 20.71
CA LEU A 366 -26.48 10.67 19.30
C LEU A 366 -25.21 11.20 18.62
N PRO A 367 -24.77 12.46 18.82
CA PRO A 367 -23.52 12.93 18.20
C PRO A 367 -22.31 12.05 18.50
N GLU A 368 -22.18 11.62 19.78
CA GLU A 368 -21.07 10.74 20.21
C GLU A 368 -21.24 9.32 19.67
N ILE A 369 -22.46 8.81 19.65
CA ILE A 369 -22.77 7.49 19.09
C ILE A 369 -22.42 7.45 17.60
N PHE A 370 -22.79 8.47 16.82
CA PHE A 370 -22.43 8.52 15.39
C PHE A 370 -20.93 8.69 15.16
N THR A 371 -20.25 9.45 16.02
CA THR A 371 -18.78 9.54 15.98
C THR A 371 -18.15 8.17 16.23
N GLY A 372 -18.62 7.45 17.27
CA GLY A 372 -18.19 6.09 17.54
C GLY A 372 -18.55 5.09 16.43
N ALA A 373 -19.74 5.21 15.85
CA ALA A 373 -20.20 4.36 14.74
C ALA A 373 -19.30 4.48 13.51
N ARG A 374 -18.85 5.70 13.19
CA ARG A 374 -17.91 5.94 12.11
C ARG A 374 -16.54 5.28 12.35
N VAL A 375 -16.03 5.40 13.58
CA VAL A 375 -14.79 4.73 13.99
C VAL A 375 -14.96 3.21 13.93
N ALA A 376 -16.04 2.68 14.50
CA ALA A 376 -16.34 1.24 14.51
C ALA A 376 -16.46 0.67 13.09
N MET A 377 -17.15 1.38 12.18
CA MET A 377 -17.28 0.99 10.79
C MET A 377 -15.93 0.92 10.08
N GLY A 378 -15.04 1.92 10.32
CA GLY A 378 -13.68 1.91 9.78
C GLY A 378 -12.83 0.74 10.30
N VAL A 379 -12.93 0.43 11.59
CA VAL A 379 -12.25 -0.72 12.19
C VAL A 379 -12.81 -2.03 11.64
N CYS A 380 -14.13 -2.17 11.49
CA CYS A 380 -14.75 -3.33 10.87
C CYS A 380 -14.28 -3.53 9.43
N TRP A 381 -14.20 -2.44 8.64
CA TRP A 381 -13.72 -2.50 7.27
C TRP A 381 -12.27 -3.00 7.17
N GLY A 382 -11.36 -2.49 7.99
CA GLY A 382 -9.98 -3.01 8.06
C GLY A 382 -9.92 -4.47 8.54
N THR A 383 -10.75 -4.82 9.52
CA THR A 383 -10.79 -6.17 10.10
C THR A 383 -11.33 -7.21 9.12
N VAL A 384 -12.37 -6.90 8.31
CA VAL A 384 -12.91 -7.85 7.33
C VAL A 384 -11.87 -8.22 6.28
N VAL A 385 -11.13 -7.22 5.77
CA VAL A 385 -10.08 -7.47 4.78
C VAL A 385 -9.07 -8.49 5.33
N ALA A 386 -8.61 -8.29 6.56
CA ALA A 386 -7.65 -9.20 7.18
C ALA A 386 -8.25 -10.58 7.50
N ALA A 387 -9.51 -10.66 7.92
CA ALA A 387 -10.19 -11.94 8.11
C ALA A 387 -10.33 -12.72 6.78
N GLU A 388 -10.56 -12.00 5.68
CA GLU A 388 -10.64 -12.58 4.33
C GLU A 388 -9.30 -13.08 3.81
N LEU A 389 -8.17 -12.45 4.20
CA LEU A 389 -6.83 -12.93 3.87
C LEU A 389 -6.57 -14.36 4.40
N VAL A 390 -7.14 -14.69 5.56
CA VAL A 390 -6.86 -15.96 6.25
C VAL A 390 -7.80 -17.07 5.80
N ALA A 391 -9.09 -16.76 5.64
CA ALA A 391 -10.11 -17.81 5.58
C ALA A 391 -11.35 -17.43 4.76
N ALA A 392 -11.17 -16.98 3.50
CA ALA A 392 -12.32 -16.67 2.67
C ALA A 392 -12.22 -17.33 1.29
N GLU A 393 -13.37 -17.79 0.77
CA GLU A 393 -13.52 -18.20 -0.62
C GLU A 393 -13.86 -17.02 -1.54
N LYS A 394 -14.52 -15.98 -0.98
CA LYS A 394 -14.93 -14.76 -1.67
C LYS A 394 -14.63 -13.55 -0.81
N GLY A 395 -14.31 -12.45 -1.43
CA GLY A 395 -14.04 -11.17 -0.76
C GLY A 395 -12.89 -10.41 -1.39
N ALA A 396 -12.81 -9.11 -1.13
CA ALA A 396 -11.74 -8.24 -1.62
C ALA A 396 -10.36 -8.64 -1.05
N GLY A 397 -10.31 -8.99 0.24
CA GLY A 397 -9.09 -9.46 0.88
C GLY A 397 -8.61 -10.80 0.31
N MET A 398 -9.52 -11.75 0.07
CA MET A 398 -9.17 -13.03 -0.57
C MET A 398 -8.59 -12.81 -1.97
N MET A 399 -9.19 -11.92 -2.76
CA MET A 399 -8.69 -11.58 -4.10
C MET A 399 -7.23 -11.08 -4.03
N ILE A 400 -6.93 -10.17 -3.11
CA ILE A 400 -5.56 -9.68 -2.89
C ILE A 400 -4.61 -10.80 -2.48
N MET A 401 -5.01 -11.64 -1.52
CA MET A 401 -4.16 -12.72 -1.02
C MET A 401 -3.80 -13.73 -2.11
N VAL A 402 -4.79 -14.14 -2.88
CA VAL A 402 -4.57 -15.08 -3.98
C VAL A 402 -3.68 -14.46 -5.05
N ALA A 403 -3.98 -13.24 -5.48
CA ALA A 403 -3.17 -12.52 -6.46
C ALA A 403 -1.72 -12.35 -5.98
N SER A 404 -1.50 -12.06 -4.70
CA SER A 404 -0.18 -11.93 -4.09
C SER A 404 0.62 -13.25 -4.17
N LYS A 405 -0.03 -14.39 -3.89
CA LYS A 405 0.63 -15.71 -3.99
C LYS A 405 1.09 -16.04 -5.42
N PHE A 406 0.40 -15.52 -6.42
CA PHE A 406 0.76 -15.70 -7.84
C PHE A 406 1.54 -14.51 -8.42
N GLN A 407 2.02 -13.58 -7.57
CA GLN A 407 2.78 -12.39 -7.99
C GLN A 407 2.03 -11.51 -9.01
N GLN A 408 0.69 -11.52 -8.99
CA GLN A 408 -0.15 -10.68 -9.83
C GLN A 408 -0.36 -9.32 -9.13
N THR A 409 0.68 -8.51 -9.09
CA THR A 409 0.72 -7.25 -8.35
C THR A 409 -0.28 -6.22 -8.87
N ASP A 410 -0.62 -6.29 -10.14
CA ASP A 410 -1.67 -5.49 -10.77
C ASP A 410 -3.05 -5.70 -10.11
N ILE A 411 -3.41 -6.96 -9.79
CA ILE A 411 -4.64 -7.29 -9.04
C ILE A 411 -4.51 -6.88 -7.57
N VAL A 412 -3.34 -7.02 -6.98
CA VAL A 412 -3.10 -6.60 -5.59
C VAL A 412 -3.32 -5.09 -5.45
N ILE A 413 -2.70 -4.28 -6.31
CA ILE A 413 -2.85 -2.82 -6.32
C ILE A 413 -4.30 -2.44 -6.62
N LEU A 414 -4.93 -3.09 -7.61
CA LEU A 414 -6.35 -2.91 -7.91
C LEU A 414 -7.22 -3.15 -6.66
N GLY A 415 -7.00 -4.27 -5.97
CA GLY A 415 -7.74 -4.61 -4.76
C GLY A 415 -7.56 -3.57 -3.65
N ILE A 416 -6.32 -3.07 -3.44
CA ILE A 416 -6.04 -2.00 -2.48
C ILE A 416 -6.80 -0.72 -2.83
N ILE A 417 -6.82 -0.33 -4.12
CA ILE A 417 -7.55 0.85 -4.59
C ILE A 417 -9.05 0.68 -4.37
N LEU A 418 -9.62 -0.48 -4.72
CA LEU A 418 -11.04 -0.75 -4.52
C LEU A 418 -11.45 -0.75 -3.05
N ILE A 419 -10.63 -1.35 -2.17
CA ILE A 419 -10.83 -1.30 -0.72
C ILE A 419 -10.80 0.15 -0.23
N GLY A 420 -9.85 0.95 -0.71
CA GLY A 420 -9.76 2.38 -0.37
C GLY A 420 -11.00 3.17 -0.80
N ILE A 421 -11.47 2.96 -2.04
CA ILE A 421 -12.67 3.63 -2.58
C ILE A 421 -13.92 3.26 -1.78
N ILE A 422 -14.12 1.97 -1.48
CA ILE A 422 -15.27 1.50 -0.70
C ILE A 422 -15.20 2.04 0.73
N GLY A 423 -14.03 1.97 1.38
CA GLY A 423 -13.85 2.50 2.74
C GLY A 423 -14.13 4.01 2.82
N PHE A 424 -13.65 4.77 1.84
CA PHE A 424 -13.98 6.20 1.71
C PHE A 424 -15.48 6.43 1.47
N GLY A 425 -16.10 5.61 0.61
CA GLY A 425 -17.54 5.66 0.36
C GLY A 425 -18.37 5.39 1.63
N ILE A 426 -17.96 4.40 2.43
CA ILE A 426 -18.56 4.09 3.73
C ILE A 426 -18.46 5.29 4.68
N ASP A 427 -17.27 5.90 4.82
CA ASP A 427 -17.11 7.08 5.69
C ASP A 427 -17.96 8.26 5.21
N MET A 428 -18.03 8.50 3.91
CA MET A 428 -18.89 9.54 3.33
C MET A 428 -20.37 9.27 3.60
N LEU A 429 -20.82 8.02 3.44
CA LEU A 429 -22.18 7.59 3.76
C LEU A 429 -22.49 7.80 5.24
N MET A 430 -21.60 7.41 6.14
CA MET A 430 -21.77 7.58 7.58
C MET A 430 -21.85 9.06 7.97
N ARG A 431 -21.05 9.94 7.36
CA ARG A 431 -21.14 11.40 7.54
C ARG A 431 -22.47 11.95 7.05
N TRP A 432 -22.98 11.44 5.93
CA TRP A 432 -24.28 11.84 5.41
C TRP A 432 -25.41 11.42 6.35
N VAL A 433 -25.41 10.15 6.81
CA VAL A 433 -26.38 9.65 7.79
C VAL A 433 -26.34 10.45 9.09
N GLU A 434 -25.15 10.71 9.63
CA GLU A 434 -24.96 11.56 10.81
C GLU A 434 -25.58 12.94 10.62
N ARG A 435 -25.34 13.60 9.49
CA ARG A 435 -25.88 14.93 9.19
C ARG A 435 -27.42 14.95 9.14
N VAL A 436 -28.01 13.89 8.61
CA VAL A 436 -29.46 13.74 8.52
C VAL A 436 -30.07 13.41 9.89
N MET A 437 -29.44 12.53 10.66
CA MET A 437 -29.98 12.05 11.95
C MET A 437 -29.70 12.99 13.12
N VAL A 438 -28.67 13.83 13.02
CA VAL A 438 -28.19 14.72 14.10
C VAL A 438 -28.02 16.17 13.57
N PRO A 439 -29.06 16.82 13.04
CA PRO A 439 -28.93 18.14 12.43
C PRO A 439 -28.61 19.28 13.43
N TRP A 440 -28.67 19.01 14.73
CA TRP A 440 -28.32 19.93 15.80
C TRP A 440 -26.86 19.90 16.23
N LYS A 441 -26.05 18.97 15.71
CA LYS A 441 -24.61 18.90 16.01
C LYS A 441 -23.92 20.19 15.55
N GLY A 442 -23.18 20.85 16.47
CA GLY A 442 -22.46 22.09 16.18
C GLY A 442 -23.32 23.37 16.24
N ARG A 443 -24.55 23.30 16.72
CA ARG A 443 -25.46 24.46 16.91
C ARG A 443 -25.71 24.80 18.39
N GLY A 444 -24.97 24.18 19.32
CA GLY A 444 -25.12 24.36 20.75
C GLY A 444 -23.90 24.98 21.44
#